data_e98b3c3a78fb7f94fc6109becf9f1444
#
_entry.id   e98b3c3a78fb7f94fc6109becf9f1444
#
_cell.length_a   1.000
_cell.length_b   1.000
_cell.length_c   1.000
_cell.angle_alpha   90.00
_cell.angle_beta   90.00
_cell.angle_gamma   90.00
#
_symmetry.space_group_name_H-M   'P 1'
#
loop_
_entity.id
_entity.type
_entity.pdbx_description
1 polymer ?
#
loop_
_entity_poly.entity_id
_entity_poly.type
_entity_poly.pdbx_seq_one_letter_code
_entity_poly.pdbx_strand_id
1 'polypeptide(L)'
;SNDMYSLIDNNVYCVYEDHHGRIWAATFAGGINYISQGEHGETVFINHRNNLKGYPIDVCYKARFITSDNNGRLWVGTTTGAVAFDENFKKPEDIQFHHFSRVPNDTKSLSNNDVHWIIATQQKELYLATFGGGLNKLISISENGHGEFKSYSVLDGLSSDVLLSIREDHKQNLWISTENG
;
A
#
# COMPACT_ATOMS: atom_id res chain seq x y z
N SER A 1 17.13 -15.44 8.84
CA SER A 1 18.20 -14.87 9.66
C SER A 1 17.67 -14.55 11.04
N ASN A 2 18.46 -14.80 12.11
CA ASN A 2 18.13 -14.35 13.46
C ASN A 2 18.55 -12.90 13.70
N ASP A 3 19.14 -12.25 12.70
CA ASP A 3 19.53 -10.86 12.74
C ASP A 3 18.29 -9.96 12.63
N MET A 4 18.06 -9.11 13.63
CA MET A 4 16.94 -8.18 13.70
C MET A 4 16.97 -7.10 12.62
N TYR A 5 18.15 -6.83 12.06
CA TYR A 5 18.36 -5.80 11.02
C TYR A 5 18.49 -6.39 9.61
N SER A 6 18.21 -7.68 9.44
CA SER A 6 18.13 -8.29 8.11
C SER A 6 16.74 -8.12 7.49
N LEU A 7 16.67 -8.26 6.16
CA LEU A 7 15.41 -8.40 5.42
C LEU A 7 14.60 -9.58 6.01
N ILE A 8 13.34 -9.35 6.35
CA ILE A 8 12.52 -10.34 7.06
C ILE A 8 12.17 -11.55 6.19
N ASP A 9 11.87 -11.29 4.91
CA ASP A 9 11.44 -12.31 3.96
C ASP A 9 12.10 -12.08 2.61
N ASN A 10 12.61 -13.14 2.00
CA ASN A 10 13.30 -13.08 0.70
C ASN A 10 12.32 -12.95 -0.49
N ASN A 11 11.01 -13.15 -0.28
CA ASN A 11 10.00 -12.96 -1.31
C ASN A 11 9.61 -11.48 -1.39
N VAL A 12 10.43 -10.68 -2.07
CA VAL A 12 10.17 -9.25 -2.30
C VAL A 12 9.27 -9.09 -3.51
N TYR A 13 8.12 -8.44 -3.31
CA TYR A 13 7.12 -8.18 -4.35
C TYR A 13 7.25 -6.79 -4.98
N CYS A 14 7.67 -5.81 -4.20
CA CYS A 14 7.81 -4.44 -4.64
C CYS A 14 8.97 -3.75 -3.94
N VAL A 15 9.73 -2.97 -4.70
CA VAL A 15 10.72 -2.02 -4.17
C VAL A 15 10.31 -0.63 -4.64
N TYR A 16 10.31 0.33 -3.73
CA TYR A 16 9.83 1.68 -4.00
C TYR A 16 10.73 2.72 -3.33
N GLU A 17 11.08 3.77 -4.08
CA GLU A 17 11.75 4.96 -3.56
C GLU A 17 10.70 6.04 -3.27
N ASP A 18 10.63 6.49 -2.01
CA ASP A 18 9.69 7.54 -1.61
C ASP A 18 10.21 8.95 -1.96
N HIS A 19 9.39 9.99 -1.74
CA HIS A 19 9.74 11.37 -2.08
C HIS A 19 10.94 11.93 -1.27
N HIS A 20 11.38 11.23 -0.24
CA HIS A 20 12.57 11.56 0.57
C HIS A 20 13.82 10.74 0.16
N GLY A 21 13.73 9.94 -0.92
CA GLY A 21 14.82 9.09 -1.40
C GLY A 21 15.06 7.83 -0.55
N ARG A 22 14.10 7.44 0.29
CA ARG A 22 14.20 6.23 1.10
C ARG A 22 13.67 5.03 0.32
N ILE A 23 14.37 3.92 0.42
CA ILE A 23 14.01 2.69 -0.29
C ILE A 23 13.21 1.78 0.64
N TRP A 24 12.03 1.40 0.18
CA TRP A 24 11.11 0.49 0.85
C TRP A 24 11.02 -0.83 0.08
N ALA A 25 10.86 -1.92 0.79
CA ALA A 25 10.61 -3.24 0.22
C ALA A 25 9.35 -3.86 0.83
N ALA A 26 8.39 -4.22 -0.01
CA ALA A 26 7.21 -5.01 0.37
C ALA A 26 7.53 -6.49 0.24
N THR A 27 7.23 -7.28 1.28
CA THR A 27 7.52 -8.71 1.31
C THR A 27 6.27 -9.54 1.56
N PHE A 28 6.28 -10.79 1.07
CA PHE A 28 5.11 -11.67 1.14
C PHE A 28 4.76 -12.13 2.56
N ALA A 29 5.75 -12.28 3.44
CA ALA A 29 5.52 -12.81 4.79
C ALA A 29 6.08 -11.93 5.92
N GLY A 30 6.61 -10.75 5.61
CA GLY A 30 7.26 -9.87 6.59
C GLY A 30 6.78 -8.41 6.58
N GLY A 31 5.68 -8.11 5.86
CA GLY A 31 5.19 -6.74 5.72
C GLY A 31 6.18 -5.87 4.95
N ILE A 32 6.46 -4.68 5.44
CA ILE A 32 7.37 -3.73 4.80
C ILE A 32 8.72 -3.64 5.54
N ASN A 33 9.75 -3.35 4.77
CA ASN A 33 11.08 -3.04 5.24
C ASN A 33 11.54 -1.70 4.67
N TYR A 34 12.20 -0.91 5.48
CA TYR A 34 12.85 0.34 5.09
C TYR A 34 14.36 0.12 5.09
N ILE A 35 15.02 0.45 3.98
CA ILE A 35 16.47 0.27 3.84
C ILE A 35 17.18 1.50 4.38
N SER A 36 18.09 1.30 5.32
CA SER A 36 18.87 2.34 5.99
C SER A 36 20.34 1.94 6.07
N GLN A 37 21.17 2.84 6.59
CA GLN A 37 22.57 2.57 6.91
C GLN A 37 22.73 2.52 8.42
N GLY A 38 23.49 1.53 8.89
CA GLY A 38 23.92 1.40 10.27
C GLY A 38 25.08 2.34 10.61
N GLU A 39 25.53 2.31 11.86
CA GLU A 39 26.56 3.22 12.38
C GLU A 39 27.90 3.11 11.66
N HIS A 40 28.21 1.95 11.08
CA HIS A 40 29.47 1.69 10.35
C HIS A 40 29.27 1.69 8.82
N GLY A 41 28.12 2.18 8.33
CA GLY A 41 27.79 2.26 6.90
C GLY A 41 27.28 0.96 6.30
N GLU A 42 27.06 -0.08 7.11
CA GLU A 42 26.42 -1.33 6.66
C GLU A 42 24.95 -1.13 6.31
N THR A 43 24.43 -1.91 5.38
CA THR A 43 23.01 -1.91 5.05
C THR A 43 22.21 -2.59 6.14
N VAL A 44 21.23 -1.88 6.71
CA VAL A 44 20.28 -2.38 7.70
C VAL A 44 18.86 -2.25 7.20
N PHE A 45 18.01 -3.19 7.63
CA PHE A 45 16.58 -3.19 7.30
C PHE A 45 15.77 -2.85 8.56
N ILE A 46 15.07 -1.73 8.49
CA ILE A 46 14.15 -1.29 9.54
C ILE A 46 12.78 -1.88 9.25
N ASN A 47 12.22 -2.61 10.20
CA ASN A 47 10.99 -3.38 10.05
C ASN A 47 10.26 -3.55 11.39
N HIS A 48 9.17 -4.31 11.42
CA HIS A 48 8.34 -4.50 12.62
C HIS A 48 9.08 -5.17 13.80
N ARG A 49 10.21 -5.88 13.56
CA ARG A 49 11.00 -6.51 14.62
C ARG A 49 11.89 -5.52 15.38
N ASN A 50 12.21 -4.40 14.74
CA ASN A 50 13.06 -3.36 15.35
C ASN A 50 12.30 -2.03 15.48
N ASN A 51 12.39 -1.12 14.53
CA ASN A 51 11.95 0.27 14.68
C ASN A 51 10.58 0.59 14.05
N LEU A 52 9.98 -0.32 13.23
CA LEU A 52 8.62 -0.17 12.70
C LEU A 52 7.57 -0.92 13.54
N LYS A 53 7.68 -0.88 14.86
CA LYS A 53 6.81 -1.64 15.78
C LYS A 53 5.32 -1.30 15.67
N GLY A 54 4.98 -0.11 15.18
CA GLY A 54 3.61 0.31 14.93
C GLY A 54 2.96 -0.30 13.68
N TYR A 55 3.75 -0.94 12.80
CA TYR A 55 3.20 -1.59 11.60
C TYR A 55 2.27 -2.75 11.99
N PRO A 56 1.04 -2.83 11.43
CA PRO A 56 0.04 -3.84 11.83
C PRO A 56 0.37 -5.23 11.25
N ILE A 57 1.50 -5.80 11.65
CA ILE A 57 2.07 -7.03 11.08
C ILE A 57 1.15 -8.24 11.27
N ASP A 58 0.43 -8.34 12.38
CA ASP A 58 -0.47 -9.47 12.67
C ASP A 58 -1.58 -9.61 11.62
N VAL A 59 -1.93 -8.51 10.96
CA VAL A 59 -2.96 -8.46 9.92
C VAL A 59 -2.34 -8.26 8.55
N CYS A 60 -1.41 -7.31 8.40
CA CYS A 60 -0.87 -6.84 7.12
C CYS A 60 0.51 -7.45 6.78
N TYR A 61 0.76 -8.71 7.13
CA TYR A 61 2.05 -9.36 6.90
C TYR A 61 2.37 -9.63 5.42
N LYS A 62 1.34 -9.77 4.55
CA LYS A 62 1.51 -9.98 3.10
C LYS A 62 1.40 -8.65 2.36
N ALA A 63 2.50 -7.93 2.25
CA ALA A 63 2.58 -6.70 1.48
C ALA A 63 2.90 -7.00 0.01
N ARG A 64 2.11 -6.43 -0.91
CA ARG A 64 2.21 -6.65 -2.36
C ARG A 64 2.79 -5.47 -3.12
N PHE A 65 2.40 -4.27 -2.75
CA PHE A 65 2.68 -3.06 -3.50
C PHE A 65 2.93 -1.87 -2.58
N ILE A 66 3.82 -0.98 -2.98
CA ILE A 66 4.10 0.28 -2.27
C ILE A 66 4.12 1.41 -3.29
N THR A 67 3.51 2.54 -2.95
CA THR A 67 3.58 3.79 -3.71
C THR A 67 3.30 4.98 -2.79
N SER A 68 3.73 6.17 -3.19
CA SER A 68 3.33 7.42 -2.53
C SER A 68 2.14 8.06 -3.22
N ASP A 69 1.31 8.78 -2.46
CA ASP A 69 0.29 9.66 -3.02
C ASP A 69 0.83 11.09 -3.18
N ASN A 70 0.01 11.97 -3.79
CA ASN A 70 0.38 13.37 -4.00
C ASN A 70 0.22 14.24 -2.73
N ASN A 71 -0.16 13.65 -1.60
CA ASN A 71 -0.37 14.33 -0.32
C ASN A 71 0.73 13.99 0.70
N GLY A 72 1.80 13.30 0.27
CA GLY A 72 2.92 12.92 1.13
C GLY A 72 2.62 11.72 2.01
N ARG A 73 1.70 10.83 1.61
CA ARG A 73 1.47 9.55 2.28
C ARG A 73 2.03 8.41 1.44
N LEU A 74 2.65 7.47 2.13
CA LEU A 74 3.03 6.19 1.56
C LEU A 74 1.93 5.17 1.80
N TRP A 75 1.56 4.45 0.73
CA TRP A 75 0.51 3.45 0.71
C TRP A 75 1.07 2.07 0.45
N VAL A 76 0.60 1.09 1.19
CA VAL A 76 0.97 -0.33 1.07
C VAL A 76 -0.28 -1.14 0.79
N GLY A 77 -0.33 -1.80 -0.37
CA GLY A 77 -1.36 -2.79 -0.70
C GLY A 77 -1.02 -4.14 -0.07
N THR A 78 -1.98 -4.74 0.61
CA THR A 78 -1.82 -6.04 1.28
C THR A 78 -2.97 -6.98 0.91
N THR A 79 -2.88 -8.24 1.35
CA THR A 79 -4.00 -9.21 1.19
C THR A 79 -5.15 -8.97 2.17
N THR A 80 -5.03 -8.02 3.07
CA THR A 80 -6.00 -7.72 4.14
C THR A 80 -6.44 -6.27 4.17
N GLY A 81 -6.21 -5.55 3.08
CA GLY A 81 -6.53 -4.14 2.91
C GLY A 81 -5.33 -3.31 2.49
N ALA A 82 -5.39 -2.03 2.76
CA ALA A 82 -4.28 -1.11 2.52
C ALA A 82 -3.82 -0.47 3.84
N VAL A 83 -2.53 -0.19 3.94
CA VAL A 83 -1.95 0.58 5.03
C VAL A 83 -1.42 1.88 4.47
N ALA A 84 -1.65 3.00 5.17
CA ALA A 84 -1.05 4.28 4.80
C ALA A 84 -0.44 4.98 6.00
N PHE A 85 0.59 5.79 5.73
CA PHE A 85 1.25 6.61 6.75
C PHE A 85 1.90 7.84 6.11
N ASP A 86 2.14 8.88 6.90
CA ASP A 86 2.83 10.09 6.47
C ASP A 86 4.31 9.76 6.18
N GLU A 87 4.80 10.13 4.99
CA GLU A 87 6.21 9.98 4.62
C GLU A 87 7.13 10.95 5.42
N ASN A 88 6.58 12.04 5.96
CA ASN A 88 7.37 13.06 6.65
C ASN A 88 7.57 12.72 8.13
N PHE A 89 8.18 11.58 8.41
CA PHE A 89 8.56 11.19 9.76
C PHE A 89 10.04 11.49 10.04
N LYS A 90 10.38 11.76 11.31
CA LYS A 90 11.77 11.97 11.76
C LYS A 90 12.43 10.66 12.14
N LYS A 91 11.69 9.77 12.79
CA LYS A 91 12.16 8.45 13.22
C LYS A 91 11.12 7.41 12.84
N PRO A 92 11.53 6.20 12.43
CA PRO A 92 10.60 5.13 12.07
C PRO A 92 9.59 4.78 13.17
N GLU A 93 9.97 4.94 14.44
CA GLU A 93 9.13 4.68 15.61
C GLU A 93 7.97 5.66 15.76
N ASP A 94 8.07 6.86 15.15
CA ASP A 94 7.05 7.92 15.23
C ASP A 94 5.93 7.70 14.21
N ILE A 95 6.08 6.74 13.29
CA ILE A 95 5.11 6.51 12.21
C ILE A 95 3.78 6.04 12.79
N GLN A 96 2.71 6.75 12.41
CA GLN A 96 1.33 6.36 12.68
C GLN A 96 0.75 5.66 11.46
N PHE A 97 0.49 4.36 11.59
CA PHE A 97 -0.08 3.56 10.50
C PHE A 97 -1.60 3.55 10.58
N HIS A 98 -2.24 3.79 9.44
CA HIS A 98 -3.69 3.68 9.26
C HIS A 98 -3.99 2.48 8.39
N HIS A 99 -4.84 1.57 8.87
CA HIS A 99 -5.26 0.37 8.13
C HIS A 99 -6.68 0.54 7.61
N PHE A 100 -6.84 0.37 6.30
CA PHE A 100 -8.10 0.44 5.58
C PHE A 100 -8.48 -0.95 5.10
N SER A 101 -9.66 -1.41 5.46
CA SER A 101 -10.16 -2.71 5.05
C SER A 101 -11.65 -2.66 4.72
N ARG A 102 -12.15 -3.73 4.12
CA ARG A 102 -13.58 -3.90 3.89
C ARG A 102 -14.30 -4.05 5.22
N VAL A 103 -15.32 -3.22 5.44
CA VAL A 103 -16.22 -3.30 6.58
C VAL A 103 -17.57 -3.84 6.09
N PRO A 104 -18.10 -4.94 6.64
CA PRO A 104 -19.40 -5.48 6.25
C PRO A 104 -20.51 -4.42 6.40
N ASN A 105 -21.35 -4.29 5.36
CA ASN A 105 -22.47 -3.34 5.30
C ASN A 105 -22.08 -1.86 5.23
N ASP A 106 -20.79 -1.53 5.14
CA ASP A 106 -20.32 -0.19 4.85
C ASP A 106 -19.89 -0.08 3.39
N THR A 107 -20.74 0.55 2.57
CA THR A 107 -20.51 0.75 1.13
C THR A 107 -19.41 1.79 0.83
N LYS A 108 -18.95 2.50 1.84
CA LYS A 108 -17.87 3.49 1.75
C LYS A 108 -16.52 2.95 2.17
N SER A 109 -16.46 1.73 2.71
CA SER A 109 -15.20 1.03 2.96
C SER A 109 -14.65 0.42 1.68
N LEU A 110 -13.44 -0.18 1.72
CA LEU A 110 -12.92 -0.95 0.58
C LEU A 110 -13.89 -2.05 0.15
N SER A 111 -14.06 -2.24 -1.16
CA SER A 111 -14.91 -3.29 -1.72
C SER A 111 -14.38 -4.70 -1.46
N ASN A 112 -13.04 -4.84 -1.40
CA ASN A 112 -12.34 -6.09 -1.12
C ASN A 112 -11.00 -5.83 -0.43
N ASN A 113 -10.52 -6.78 0.37
CA ASN A 113 -9.30 -6.64 1.15
C ASN A 113 -8.02 -6.99 0.38
N ASP A 114 -8.07 -7.78 -0.68
CA ASP A 114 -6.86 -8.14 -1.43
C ASP A 114 -6.48 -7.02 -2.42
N VAL A 115 -5.64 -6.09 -1.96
CA VAL A 115 -5.20 -4.92 -2.73
C VAL A 115 -3.94 -5.28 -3.51
N HIS A 116 -4.07 -5.40 -4.84
CA HIS A 116 -3.00 -5.79 -5.76
C HIS A 116 -2.17 -4.62 -6.26
N TRP A 117 -2.80 -3.48 -6.50
CA TRP A 117 -2.15 -2.31 -7.08
C TRP A 117 -2.72 -1.01 -6.53
N ILE A 118 -1.88 0.00 -6.43
CA ILE A 118 -2.29 1.35 -6.01
C ILE A 118 -1.64 2.34 -6.98
N ILE A 119 -2.37 3.36 -7.38
CA ILE A 119 -1.84 4.44 -8.21
C ILE A 119 -2.33 5.81 -7.71
N ALA A 120 -1.39 6.74 -7.59
CA ALA A 120 -1.68 8.16 -7.49
C ALA A 120 -1.59 8.78 -8.89
N THR A 121 -2.67 9.42 -9.35
CA THR A 121 -2.77 10.00 -10.68
C THR A 121 -2.19 11.41 -10.75
N GLN A 122 -1.95 11.90 -11.96
CA GLN A 122 -1.56 13.30 -12.21
C GLN A 122 -2.61 14.30 -11.71
N GLN A 123 -3.89 13.89 -11.63
CA GLN A 123 -4.99 14.67 -11.06
C GLN A 123 -5.07 14.60 -9.53
N LYS A 124 -4.07 14.00 -8.88
CA LYS A 124 -3.99 13.81 -7.42
C LYS A 124 -5.10 12.92 -6.84
N GLU A 125 -5.63 12.02 -7.65
CA GLU A 125 -6.57 10.99 -7.23
C GLU A 125 -5.83 9.71 -6.89
N LEU A 126 -6.31 8.95 -5.90
CA LEU A 126 -5.75 7.67 -5.52
C LEU A 126 -6.74 6.55 -5.84
N TYR A 127 -6.25 5.54 -6.57
CA TYR A 127 -7.02 4.36 -6.91
C TYR A 127 -6.35 3.10 -6.42
N LEU A 128 -7.15 2.16 -5.93
CA LEU A 128 -6.71 0.85 -5.46
C LEU A 128 -7.42 -0.24 -6.28
N ALA A 129 -6.65 -1.08 -6.95
CA ALA A 129 -7.14 -2.26 -7.65
C ALA A 129 -7.21 -3.44 -6.69
N THR A 130 -8.35 -4.11 -6.60
CA THR A 130 -8.54 -5.26 -5.71
C THR A 130 -8.79 -6.55 -6.49
N PHE A 131 -8.42 -7.67 -5.89
CA PHE A 131 -8.65 -9.00 -6.44
C PHE A 131 -10.05 -9.49 -6.05
N GLY A 132 -11.04 -9.16 -6.89
CA GLY A 132 -12.43 -9.58 -6.72
C GLY A 132 -13.41 -8.54 -6.15
N GLY A 133 -12.98 -7.26 -6.04
CA GLY A 133 -13.86 -6.17 -5.62
C GLY A 133 -13.82 -4.96 -6.55
N GLY A 134 -13.19 -5.09 -7.72
CA GLY A 134 -13.07 -4.01 -8.68
C GLY A 134 -12.10 -2.91 -8.26
N LEU A 135 -12.38 -1.69 -8.70
CA LEU A 135 -11.56 -0.51 -8.50
C LEU A 135 -12.12 0.35 -7.36
N ASN A 136 -11.27 0.78 -6.45
CA ASN A 136 -11.63 1.69 -5.37
C ASN A 136 -10.92 3.03 -5.57
N LYS A 137 -11.67 4.13 -5.52
CA LYS A 137 -11.16 5.48 -5.50
C LYS A 137 -11.23 6.02 -4.08
N LEU A 138 -10.13 6.49 -3.52
CA LEU A 138 -10.14 7.19 -2.24
C LEU A 138 -10.86 8.55 -2.41
N ILE A 139 -11.85 8.81 -1.59
CA ILE A 139 -12.60 10.07 -1.57
C ILE A 139 -12.06 10.99 -0.48
N SER A 140 -11.89 10.46 0.73
CA SER A 140 -11.39 11.24 1.87
C SER A 140 -10.79 10.35 2.94
N ILE A 141 -9.98 10.92 3.80
CA ILE A 141 -9.55 10.36 5.08
C ILE A 141 -9.92 11.36 6.15
N SER A 142 -10.70 10.94 7.12
CA SER A 142 -11.11 11.78 8.25
C SER A 142 -9.95 11.99 9.23
N GLU A 143 -10.08 12.95 10.16
CA GLU A 143 -9.06 13.25 11.18
C GLU A 143 -8.73 12.05 12.07
N ASN A 144 -9.70 11.17 12.31
CA ASN A 144 -9.50 9.94 13.08
C ASN A 144 -8.96 8.77 12.22
N GLY A 145 -8.56 9.03 10.97
CA GLY A 145 -7.93 8.04 10.09
C GLY A 145 -8.90 7.10 9.37
N HIS A 146 -10.22 7.35 9.43
CA HIS A 146 -11.18 6.56 8.67
C HIS A 146 -11.19 6.98 7.19
N GLY A 147 -11.05 6.00 6.27
CA GLY A 147 -11.07 6.23 4.83
C GLY A 147 -12.45 6.02 4.21
N GLU A 148 -12.89 6.96 3.37
CA GLU A 148 -14.07 6.81 2.53
C GLU A 148 -13.64 6.51 1.11
N PHE A 149 -14.19 5.44 0.52
CA PHE A 149 -13.90 4.97 -0.83
C PHE A 149 -15.18 4.93 -1.68
N LYS A 150 -15.00 5.16 -2.98
CA LYS A 150 -16.02 4.85 -3.99
C LYS A 150 -15.52 3.68 -4.81
N SER A 151 -16.30 2.59 -4.87
CA SER A 151 -15.98 1.41 -5.66
C SER A 151 -16.62 1.46 -7.04
N TYR A 152 -15.97 0.81 -8.01
CA TYR A 152 -16.44 0.55 -9.36
C TYR A 152 -16.25 -0.93 -9.65
N SER A 153 -17.24 -1.55 -10.28
CA SER A 153 -17.33 -2.99 -10.53
C SER A 153 -17.73 -3.30 -11.97
N VAL A 154 -17.96 -4.55 -12.29
CA VAL A 154 -18.55 -4.97 -13.57
C VAL A 154 -19.91 -4.30 -13.83
N LEU A 155 -20.66 -3.94 -12.78
CA LEU A 155 -21.91 -3.20 -12.91
C LEU A 155 -21.71 -1.77 -13.40
N ASP A 156 -20.51 -1.22 -13.22
CA ASP A 156 -20.11 0.12 -13.69
C ASP A 156 -19.36 0.06 -15.03
N GLY A 157 -19.20 -1.14 -15.62
CA GLY A 157 -18.60 -1.35 -16.93
C GLY A 157 -17.18 -1.90 -16.94
N LEU A 158 -16.63 -2.34 -15.79
CA LEU A 158 -15.36 -3.08 -15.80
C LEU A 158 -15.55 -4.45 -16.46
N SER A 159 -14.51 -4.95 -17.15
CA SER A 159 -14.51 -6.28 -17.76
C SER A 159 -14.45 -7.42 -16.74
N SER A 160 -13.92 -7.16 -15.54
CA SER A 160 -13.88 -8.06 -14.40
C SER A 160 -13.70 -7.26 -13.10
N ASP A 161 -14.15 -7.82 -11.97
CA ASP A 161 -13.86 -7.31 -10.63
C ASP A 161 -12.49 -7.77 -10.10
N VAL A 162 -11.81 -8.68 -10.81
CA VAL A 162 -10.44 -9.12 -10.50
C VAL A 162 -9.44 -8.26 -11.25
N LEU A 163 -8.89 -7.27 -10.56
CA LEU A 163 -7.95 -6.32 -11.13
C LEU A 163 -6.51 -6.68 -10.75
N LEU A 164 -5.60 -6.60 -11.71
CA LEU A 164 -4.20 -7.00 -11.55
C LEU A 164 -3.25 -5.81 -11.50
N SER A 165 -3.45 -4.80 -12.33
CA SER A 165 -2.65 -3.58 -12.33
C SER A 165 -3.40 -2.39 -12.89
N ILE A 166 -2.89 -1.18 -12.62
CA ILE A 166 -3.39 0.08 -13.16
C ILE A 166 -2.21 0.89 -13.66
N ARG A 167 -2.39 1.56 -14.81
CA ARG A 167 -1.44 2.55 -15.34
C ARG A 167 -2.20 3.77 -15.85
N GLU A 168 -1.64 4.94 -15.66
CA GLU A 168 -2.13 6.19 -16.24
C GLU A 168 -1.28 6.54 -17.48
N ASP A 169 -1.94 6.89 -18.58
CA ASP A 169 -1.25 7.37 -19.77
C ASP A 169 -1.06 8.91 -19.76
N HIS A 170 -0.35 9.42 -20.76
CA HIS A 170 -0.11 10.86 -20.90
C HIS A 170 -1.38 11.70 -21.18
N LYS A 171 -2.50 11.05 -21.51
CA LYS A 171 -3.83 11.68 -21.68
C LYS A 171 -4.70 11.54 -20.44
N GLN A 172 -4.12 11.05 -19.35
CA GLN A 172 -4.79 10.83 -18.06
C GLN A 172 -5.89 9.74 -18.12
N ASN A 173 -5.82 8.83 -19.11
CA ASN A 173 -6.65 7.63 -19.10
C ASN A 173 -6.04 6.58 -18.17
N LEU A 174 -6.90 5.89 -17.41
CA LEU A 174 -6.50 4.75 -16.60
C LEU A 174 -6.64 3.47 -17.41
N TRP A 175 -5.54 2.78 -17.60
CA TRP A 175 -5.47 1.45 -18.19
C TRP A 175 -5.46 0.43 -17.06
N ILE A 176 -6.45 -0.45 -17.04
CA ILE A 176 -6.64 -1.44 -15.98
C ILE A 176 -6.53 -2.82 -16.61
N SER A 177 -5.58 -3.62 -16.14
CA SER A 177 -5.53 -5.03 -16.51
C SER A 177 -6.38 -5.86 -15.56
N THR A 178 -7.14 -6.79 -16.13
CA THR A 178 -8.00 -7.70 -15.39
C THR A 178 -7.67 -9.14 -15.76
N GLU A 179 -8.24 -10.12 -15.05
CA GLU A 179 -8.09 -11.54 -15.43
C GLU A 179 -8.72 -11.89 -16.78
N ASN A 180 -9.63 -11.04 -17.27
CA ASN A 180 -10.33 -11.24 -18.55
C ASN A 180 -9.82 -10.36 -19.70
N GLY A 181 -8.71 -9.66 -19.52
CA GLY A 181 -8.09 -8.76 -20.51
C GLY A 181 -8.28 -7.29 -20.23
#